data_e741127d4afb9047f9be89e6048e7dad
#
_entry.id   e741127d4afb9047f9be89e6048e7dad
#
_cell.length_a   1.000
_cell.length_b   1.000
_cell.length_c   1.000
_cell.angle_alpha   90.00
_cell.angle_beta   90.00
_cell.angle_gamma   90.00
#
_symmetry.space_group_name_H-M   'P 1'
#
loop_
_entity.id
_entity.type
_entity.pdbx_description
1 polymer ?
#
loop_
_entity_poly.entity_id
_entity_poly.type
_entity_poly.pdbx_seq_one_letter_code
_entity_poly.pdbx_strand_id
1 'polypeptide(L)'
;GKGVVITNEDAYGMPDAEMEREEQQLDSPDILAIKGLGQFSRFKVVSDFRSLIENWHVSDFHIHEARPSHEEGYSEHLSDRGENLAQVSSFLYERHPDVFKEILEKMKLRVPGINSVDAEPTVDGRIVLRFQDGTFKDPFIARYVSDGTIKMFAYLVLLYDPSPHPLLCVEEPENQLYPHLLMELAEEFRSYAERGGQVFVSTHSPDFLNGAELDEIFWLTKEAGYTTIHRARDNELLRNLVAEGDEPGSLWTQGLFEGADPT
;
A
#
# COMPACT_ATOMS: atom_id res chain seq x y z
N GLY A 1 -12.68 -31.28 -11.04
CA GLY A 1 -13.66 -30.30 -10.56
C GLY A 1 -14.44 -29.67 -11.72
N LYS A 2 -15.52 -28.98 -11.41
CA LYS A 2 -16.27 -28.19 -12.40
C LYS A 2 -16.20 -26.71 -12.01
N GLY A 3 -15.88 -25.83 -12.96
CA GLY A 3 -15.99 -24.39 -12.84
C GLY A 3 -17.14 -23.89 -13.71
N VAL A 4 -17.89 -22.91 -13.21
CA VAL A 4 -18.90 -22.21 -13.97
C VAL A 4 -18.43 -20.77 -14.18
N VAL A 5 -18.42 -20.30 -15.42
CA VAL A 5 -18.05 -18.94 -15.77
C VAL A 5 -19.27 -18.26 -16.39
N ILE A 6 -19.57 -17.05 -15.95
CA ILE A 6 -20.57 -16.20 -16.54
C ILE A 6 -19.86 -15.38 -17.63
N THR A 7 -20.37 -15.44 -18.85
CA THR A 7 -19.67 -14.91 -20.04
C THR A 7 -20.26 -13.63 -20.60
N ASN A 8 -21.50 -13.26 -20.23
CA ASN A 8 -22.10 -12.01 -20.67
C ASN A 8 -21.58 -10.82 -19.85
N GLU A 9 -21.06 -9.80 -20.54
CA GLU A 9 -20.37 -8.65 -19.94
C GLU A 9 -21.28 -7.82 -19.03
N ASP A 10 -22.58 -7.80 -19.27
CA ASP A 10 -23.58 -7.00 -18.53
C ASP A 10 -24.34 -7.82 -17.45
N ALA A 11 -23.77 -8.94 -17.00
CA ALA A 11 -24.45 -9.84 -16.05
C ALA A 11 -24.67 -9.27 -14.65
N TYR A 12 -24.02 -8.15 -14.31
CA TYR A 12 -24.16 -7.54 -12.99
C TYR A 12 -25.58 -7.05 -12.75
N GLY A 13 -26.23 -7.62 -11.72
CA GLY A 13 -27.63 -7.29 -11.39
C GLY A 13 -28.69 -8.02 -12.22
N MET A 14 -28.31 -8.89 -13.17
CA MET A 14 -29.24 -9.72 -13.90
C MET A 14 -29.78 -10.87 -13.05
N PRO A 15 -31.04 -11.31 -13.27
CA PRO A 15 -31.53 -12.55 -12.70
C PRO A 15 -30.67 -13.74 -13.17
N ASP A 16 -30.50 -14.73 -12.30
CA ASP A 16 -29.73 -15.95 -12.57
C ASP A 16 -30.13 -16.68 -13.87
N ALA A 17 -31.41 -16.58 -14.26
CA ALA A 17 -31.92 -17.19 -15.48
C ALA A 17 -31.49 -16.52 -16.79
N GLU A 18 -31.02 -15.26 -16.72
CA GLU A 18 -30.56 -14.48 -17.88
C GLU A 18 -29.04 -14.51 -18.04
N MET A 19 -28.33 -15.11 -17.09
CA MET A 19 -26.87 -15.23 -17.14
C MET A 19 -26.43 -16.33 -18.08
N GLU A 20 -25.59 -15.99 -19.04
CA GLU A 20 -24.93 -16.97 -19.88
C GLU A 20 -23.86 -17.69 -19.07
N ARG A 21 -24.08 -19.00 -18.85
CA ARG A 21 -23.21 -19.85 -18.04
C ARG A 21 -22.49 -20.84 -18.91
N GLU A 22 -21.16 -20.87 -18.82
CA GLU A 22 -20.32 -21.86 -19.46
C GLU A 22 -19.69 -22.78 -18.41
N GLU A 23 -19.95 -24.08 -18.48
CA GLU A 23 -19.32 -25.07 -17.62
C GLU A 23 -17.98 -25.49 -18.23
N GLN A 24 -16.92 -25.36 -17.44
CA GLN A 24 -15.61 -25.89 -17.80
C GLN A 24 -15.20 -27.02 -16.84
N GLN A 25 -14.76 -28.11 -17.39
CA GLN A 25 -14.25 -29.23 -16.59
C GLN A 25 -12.76 -29.06 -16.37
N LEU A 26 -12.34 -29.04 -15.11
CA LEU A 26 -10.94 -29.03 -14.74
C LEU A 26 -10.41 -30.45 -14.74
N ASP A 27 -9.24 -30.64 -15.32
CA ASP A 27 -8.56 -31.96 -15.43
C ASP A 27 -8.21 -32.52 -14.05
N SER A 28 -7.81 -31.65 -13.13
CA SER A 28 -7.45 -32.02 -11.77
C SER A 28 -8.17 -31.13 -10.72
N PRO A 29 -8.58 -31.68 -9.56
CA PRO A 29 -9.26 -30.92 -8.51
C PRO A 29 -8.34 -29.96 -7.74
N ASP A 30 -7.04 -30.10 -7.87
CA ASP A 30 -6.00 -29.28 -7.24
C ASP A 30 -5.56 -28.08 -8.09
N ILE A 31 -6.06 -27.96 -9.33
CA ILE A 31 -5.83 -26.81 -10.18
C ILE A 31 -6.89 -25.73 -9.89
N LEU A 32 -6.45 -24.53 -9.55
CA LEU A 32 -7.33 -23.40 -9.43
C LEU A 32 -7.88 -23.00 -10.80
N ALA A 33 -9.20 -22.94 -10.92
CA ALA A 33 -9.88 -22.56 -12.17
C ALA A 33 -9.39 -21.21 -12.71
N ILE A 34 -9.18 -20.25 -11.83
CA ILE A 34 -8.69 -18.91 -12.19
C ILE A 34 -7.31 -18.94 -12.87
N LYS A 35 -6.42 -19.85 -12.47
CA LYS A 35 -5.10 -20.00 -13.09
C LYS A 35 -5.19 -20.53 -14.52
N GLY A 36 -6.08 -21.48 -14.76
CA GLY A 36 -6.29 -22.08 -16.09
C GLY A 36 -7.10 -21.18 -17.02
N LEU A 37 -8.30 -20.80 -16.63
CA LEU A 37 -9.24 -20.04 -17.44
C LEU A 37 -8.82 -18.58 -17.65
N GLY A 38 -8.16 -17.97 -16.65
CA GLY A 38 -7.67 -16.59 -16.73
C GLY A 38 -6.55 -16.33 -17.75
N GLN A 39 -6.10 -17.38 -18.48
CA GLN A 39 -5.15 -17.23 -19.59
C GLN A 39 -5.86 -16.96 -20.94
N PHE A 40 -7.19 -17.10 -20.99
CA PHE A 40 -7.93 -16.95 -22.22
C PHE A 40 -8.77 -15.66 -22.20
N SER A 41 -8.58 -14.81 -23.20
CA SER A 41 -9.27 -13.52 -23.34
C SER A 41 -10.80 -13.63 -23.39
N ARG A 42 -11.35 -14.78 -23.80
CA ARG A 42 -12.81 -15.03 -23.80
C ARG A 42 -13.41 -15.07 -22.37
N PHE A 43 -12.61 -15.27 -21.35
CA PHE A 43 -13.03 -15.26 -19.93
C PHE A 43 -12.53 -13.99 -19.23
N LYS A 44 -12.93 -12.82 -19.75
CA LYS A 44 -12.44 -11.52 -19.31
C LYS A 44 -12.51 -11.35 -17.79
N VAL A 45 -13.67 -11.62 -17.17
CA VAL A 45 -13.83 -11.47 -15.70
C VAL A 45 -12.84 -12.35 -14.93
N VAL A 46 -12.60 -13.59 -15.39
CA VAL A 46 -11.62 -14.48 -14.76
C VAL A 46 -10.20 -13.97 -14.96
N SER A 47 -9.88 -13.44 -16.13
CA SER A 47 -8.59 -12.84 -16.45
C SER A 47 -8.34 -11.58 -15.59
N ASP A 48 -9.34 -10.71 -15.48
CA ASP A 48 -9.26 -9.47 -14.67
C ASP A 48 -9.10 -9.81 -13.19
N PHE A 49 -9.86 -10.77 -12.68
CA PHE A 49 -9.73 -11.22 -11.28
C PHE A 49 -8.38 -11.93 -11.03
N ARG A 50 -7.88 -12.69 -11.98
CA ARG A 50 -6.52 -13.24 -11.93
C ARG A 50 -5.48 -12.13 -11.86
N SER A 51 -5.60 -11.13 -12.74
CA SER A 51 -4.70 -9.97 -12.75
C SER A 51 -4.70 -9.21 -11.42
N LEU A 52 -5.88 -9.02 -10.81
CA LEU A 52 -5.99 -8.42 -9.48
C LEU A 52 -5.19 -9.21 -8.43
N ILE A 53 -5.33 -10.55 -8.41
CA ILE A 53 -4.63 -11.39 -7.43
C ILE A 53 -3.11 -11.43 -7.71
N GLU A 54 -2.70 -11.52 -8.98
CA GLU A 54 -1.29 -11.59 -9.35
C GLU A 54 -0.55 -10.26 -9.11
N ASN A 55 -1.26 -9.13 -9.15
CA ASN A 55 -0.71 -7.79 -8.91
C ASN A 55 -1.07 -7.24 -7.53
N TRP A 56 -1.64 -8.04 -6.67
CA TRP A 56 -1.81 -7.69 -5.26
C TRP A 56 -0.44 -7.57 -4.60
N HIS A 57 -0.23 -6.48 -3.90
CA HIS A 57 1.03 -6.21 -3.22
C HIS A 57 0.81 -6.08 -1.70
N VAL A 58 1.65 -6.73 -0.93
CA VAL A 58 1.73 -6.58 0.53
C VAL A 58 3.04 -5.90 0.85
N SER A 59 2.99 -4.78 1.56
CA SER A 59 4.17 -4.02 1.95
C SER A 59 4.39 -4.11 3.45
N ASP A 60 5.56 -4.62 3.82
CA ASP A 60 6.09 -4.65 5.19
C ASP A 60 7.57 -4.22 5.14
N PHE A 61 7.79 -2.91 5.06
CA PHE A 61 9.12 -2.37 4.83
C PHE A 61 10.09 -2.60 5.99
N HIS A 62 11.15 -3.32 5.70
CA HIS A 62 12.28 -3.54 6.59
C HIS A 62 13.44 -2.60 6.26
N ILE A 63 13.53 -1.48 6.96
CA ILE A 63 14.52 -0.42 6.66
C ILE A 63 15.96 -0.93 6.65
N HIS A 64 16.27 -1.93 7.44
CA HIS A 64 17.59 -2.57 7.42
C HIS A 64 17.92 -3.25 6.08
N GLU A 65 16.91 -3.69 5.33
CA GLU A 65 17.07 -4.28 4.01
C GLU A 65 17.16 -3.20 2.90
N ALA A 66 16.51 -2.06 3.09
CA ALA A 66 16.55 -0.92 2.15
C ALA A 66 17.86 -0.09 2.24
N ARG A 67 18.59 -0.16 3.36
CA ARG A 67 19.80 0.63 3.61
C ARG A 67 21.06 0.20 2.86
N PRO A 68 21.35 -1.10 2.69
CA PRO A 68 22.57 -1.54 2.04
C PRO A 68 22.62 -1.10 0.57
N SER A 69 23.84 -1.04 0.04
CA SER A 69 24.02 -0.99 -1.40
C SER A 69 23.70 -2.36 -2.00
N HIS A 70 22.93 -2.38 -3.06
CA HIS A 70 22.59 -3.59 -3.81
C HIS A 70 23.38 -3.64 -5.12
N GLU A 71 23.48 -4.81 -5.72
CA GLU A 71 24.04 -4.93 -7.07
C GLU A 71 23.24 -4.05 -8.04
N GLU A 72 23.95 -3.43 -8.99
CA GLU A 72 23.30 -2.67 -10.03
C GLU A 72 22.36 -3.58 -10.81
N GLY A 73 21.11 -3.18 -10.95
CA GLY A 73 20.08 -3.98 -11.58
C GLY A 73 18.88 -3.13 -11.92
N TYR A 74 17.98 -3.72 -12.70
CA TYR A 74 16.73 -3.10 -13.12
C TYR A 74 15.57 -3.62 -12.27
N SER A 75 14.80 -2.72 -11.71
CA SER A 75 13.55 -3.05 -11.00
C SER A 75 12.54 -1.93 -11.23
N GLU A 76 11.35 -2.29 -11.72
CA GLU A 76 10.26 -1.35 -11.98
C GLU A 76 9.42 -1.09 -10.74
N HIS A 77 9.22 -2.13 -9.92
CA HIS A 77 8.36 -2.08 -8.74
C HIS A 77 9.15 -2.32 -7.46
N LEU A 78 8.70 -1.68 -6.40
CA LEU A 78 9.26 -1.89 -5.07
C LEU A 78 8.86 -3.27 -4.54
N SER A 79 9.81 -3.99 -3.97
CA SER A 79 9.59 -5.30 -3.35
C SER A 79 8.87 -5.16 -1.99
N ASP A 80 8.30 -6.25 -1.51
CA ASP A 80 7.50 -6.29 -0.27
C ASP A 80 8.25 -5.69 0.94
N ARG A 81 9.57 -5.89 0.99
CA ARG A 81 10.44 -5.42 2.10
C ARG A 81 11.23 -4.16 1.79
N GLY A 82 11.19 -3.69 0.54
CA GLY A 82 11.87 -2.47 0.11
C GLY A 82 13.37 -2.60 -0.14
N GLU A 83 13.94 -3.82 -0.18
CA GLU A 83 15.38 -4.04 -0.39
C GLU A 83 15.89 -3.48 -1.72
N ASN A 84 15.04 -3.39 -2.74
CA ASN A 84 15.39 -2.87 -4.06
C ASN A 84 15.11 -1.36 -4.24
N LEU A 85 14.92 -0.61 -3.15
CA LEU A 85 14.58 0.81 -3.18
C LEU A 85 15.53 1.65 -4.04
N ALA A 86 16.83 1.38 -3.99
CA ALA A 86 17.82 2.10 -4.78
C ALA A 86 17.67 1.84 -6.29
N GLN A 87 17.38 0.60 -6.70
CA GLN A 87 17.17 0.21 -8.09
C GLN A 87 15.90 0.83 -8.66
N VAL A 88 14.79 0.79 -7.91
CA VAL A 88 13.53 1.43 -8.33
C VAL A 88 13.69 2.94 -8.41
N SER A 89 14.43 3.56 -7.48
CA SER A 89 14.71 5.00 -7.52
C SER A 89 15.50 5.38 -8.77
N SER A 90 16.51 4.58 -9.16
CA SER A 90 17.25 4.78 -10.40
C SER A 90 16.38 4.62 -11.64
N PHE A 91 15.53 3.59 -11.66
CA PHE A 91 14.55 3.37 -12.74
C PHE A 91 13.60 4.56 -12.89
N LEU A 92 13.03 5.06 -11.79
CA LEU A 92 12.14 6.22 -11.81
C LEU A 92 12.88 7.47 -12.30
N TYR A 93 14.09 7.71 -11.82
CA TYR A 93 14.90 8.84 -12.26
C TYR A 93 15.15 8.83 -13.78
N GLU A 94 15.48 7.66 -14.34
CA GLU A 94 15.82 7.52 -15.75
C GLU A 94 14.62 7.46 -16.69
N ARG A 95 13.54 6.79 -16.28
CA ARG A 95 12.39 6.46 -17.13
C ARG A 95 11.16 7.30 -16.87
N HIS A 96 10.99 7.76 -15.63
CA HIS A 96 9.83 8.54 -15.16
C HIS A 96 10.27 9.77 -14.37
N PRO A 97 11.08 10.68 -14.96
CA PRO A 97 11.67 11.82 -14.24
C PRO A 97 10.64 12.77 -13.63
N ASP A 98 9.46 12.90 -14.25
CA ASP A 98 8.38 13.74 -13.72
C ASP A 98 7.80 13.14 -12.43
N VAL A 99 7.59 11.82 -12.39
CA VAL A 99 7.14 11.09 -11.19
C VAL A 99 8.20 11.18 -10.09
N PHE A 100 9.46 10.95 -10.43
CA PHE A 100 10.54 11.05 -9.45
C PHE A 100 10.66 12.46 -8.86
N LYS A 101 10.49 13.48 -9.69
CA LYS A 101 10.44 14.88 -9.22
C LYS A 101 9.28 15.12 -8.26
N GLU A 102 8.09 14.59 -8.54
CA GLU A 102 6.94 14.67 -7.64
C GLU A 102 7.22 14.01 -6.29
N ILE A 103 7.81 12.82 -6.29
CA ILE A 103 8.29 12.14 -5.08
C ILE A 103 9.23 13.03 -4.27
N LEU A 104 10.20 13.68 -4.92
CA LEU A 104 11.14 14.58 -4.25
C LEU A 104 10.46 15.82 -3.66
N GLU A 105 9.49 16.42 -4.36
CA GLU A 105 8.73 17.55 -3.81
C GLU A 105 7.89 17.13 -2.57
N LYS A 106 7.29 15.94 -2.61
CA LYS A 106 6.62 15.36 -1.44
C LYS A 106 7.60 15.11 -0.29
N MET A 107 8.79 14.55 -0.58
CA MET A 107 9.83 14.36 0.45
C MET A 107 10.23 15.66 1.14
N LYS A 108 10.42 16.74 0.38
CA LYS A 108 10.77 18.06 0.95
C LYS A 108 9.69 18.61 1.89
N LEU A 109 8.43 18.36 1.56
CA LEU A 109 7.31 18.78 2.39
C LEU A 109 7.21 17.97 3.69
N ARG A 110 7.43 16.65 3.60
CA ARG A 110 7.20 15.70 4.70
C ARG A 110 8.41 15.58 5.63
N VAL A 111 9.64 15.68 5.10
CA VAL A 111 10.88 15.49 5.87
C VAL A 111 11.70 16.78 5.82
N PRO A 112 11.60 17.63 6.85
CA PRO A 112 12.33 18.90 6.89
C PRO A 112 13.85 18.67 6.75
N GLY A 113 14.47 19.49 5.89
CA GLY A 113 15.93 19.45 5.66
C GLY A 113 16.34 18.61 4.45
N ILE A 114 15.56 17.67 3.98
CA ILE A 114 15.88 16.90 2.78
C ILE A 114 15.58 17.72 1.52
N ASN A 115 16.62 17.93 0.70
CA ASN A 115 16.53 18.73 -0.54
C ASN A 115 16.47 17.83 -1.80
N SER A 116 17.21 16.72 -1.81
CA SER A 116 17.16 15.73 -2.88
C SER A 116 17.50 14.33 -2.39
N VAL A 117 17.08 13.35 -3.19
CA VAL A 117 17.49 11.95 -3.06
C VAL A 117 17.95 11.50 -4.43
N ASP A 118 19.12 10.90 -4.48
CA ASP A 118 19.73 10.41 -5.72
C ASP A 118 20.12 8.93 -5.55
N ALA A 119 20.01 8.17 -6.64
CA ALA A 119 20.50 6.80 -6.71
C ALA A 119 21.73 6.78 -7.62
N GLU A 120 22.91 6.52 -7.04
CA GLU A 120 24.18 6.57 -7.78
C GLU A 120 24.84 5.20 -7.88
N PRO A 121 25.29 4.82 -9.09
CA PRO A 121 26.11 3.64 -9.26
C PRO A 121 27.50 3.88 -8.62
N THR A 122 28.04 2.85 -8.01
CA THR A 122 29.38 2.85 -7.43
C THR A 122 30.38 2.12 -8.34
N VAL A 123 31.68 2.33 -8.13
CA VAL A 123 32.75 1.77 -8.98
C VAL A 123 32.79 0.24 -8.96
N ASP A 124 32.24 -0.37 -7.91
CA ASP A 124 32.15 -1.82 -7.71
C ASP A 124 30.85 -2.45 -8.24
N GLY A 125 30.10 -1.71 -9.09
CA GLY A 125 28.88 -2.20 -9.74
C GLY A 125 27.70 -2.32 -8.78
N ARG A 126 27.64 -1.47 -7.77
CA ARG A 126 26.50 -1.35 -6.85
C ARG A 126 25.78 -0.03 -7.05
N ILE A 127 24.57 0.06 -6.51
CA ILE A 127 23.79 1.29 -6.46
C ILE A 127 23.56 1.67 -5.00
N VAL A 128 23.72 2.97 -4.69
CA VAL A 128 23.51 3.52 -3.36
C VAL A 128 22.57 4.72 -3.40
N LEU A 129 21.69 4.82 -2.42
CA LEU A 129 20.87 6.00 -2.20
C LEU A 129 21.67 7.05 -1.44
N ARG A 130 21.60 8.29 -1.93
CA ARG A 130 22.18 9.48 -1.30
C ARG A 130 21.09 10.50 -1.02
N PHE A 131 21.12 11.06 0.17
CA PHE A 131 20.19 12.07 0.64
C PHE A 131 20.94 13.38 0.85
N GLN A 132 20.56 14.43 0.15
CA GLN A 132 21.10 15.77 0.34
C GLN A 132 20.28 16.51 1.38
N ASP A 133 20.86 16.79 2.52
CA ASP A 133 20.34 17.73 3.49
C ASP A 133 20.85 19.14 3.16
N GLY A 134 19.94 20.12 3.20
CA GLY A 134 20.25 21.52 2.84
C GLY A 134 21.29 22.20 3.74
N THR A 135 21.54 21.65 4.91
CA THR A 135 22.49 22.18 5.90
C THR A 135 23.94 21.73 5.59
N PHE A 136 24.10 20.62 4.89
CA PHE A 136 25.40 20.01 4.64
C PHE A 136 25.81 20.15 3.18
N LYS A 137 27.14 20.26 2.96
CA LYS A 137 27.71 20.42 1.62
C LYS A 137 27.64 19.11 0.82
N ASP A 138 27.91 17.98 1.48
CA ASP A 138 27.98 16.67 0.86
C ASP A 138 26.75 15.83 1.23
N PRO A 139 26.20 15.01 0.30
CA PRO A 139 25.08 14.14 0.58
C PRO A 139 25.45 12.98 1.52
N PHE A 140 24.49 12.51 2.27
CA PHE A 140 24.62 11.33 3.11
C PHE A 140 24.17 10.08 2.37
N ILE A 141 24.93 9.01 2.43
CA ILE A 141 24.44 7.70 1.98
C ILE A 141 23.36 7.19 2.95
N ALA A 142 22.42 6.38 2.46
CA ALA A 142 21.26 5.87 3.22
C ALA A 142 21.64 5.26 4.59
N ARG A 143 22.87 4.72 4.71
CA ARG A 143 23.38 4.16 5.97
C ARG A 143 23.39 5.15 7.15
N TYR A 144 23.52 6.45 6.87
CA TYR A 144 23.63 7.51 7.89
C TYR A 144 22.35 8.35 8.02
N VAL A 145 21.31 8.00 7.27
CA VAL A 145 20.02 8.68 7.29
C VAL A 145 19.09 7.99 8.30
N SER A 146 18.15 8.72 8.91
CA SER A 146 17.20 8.15 9.86
C SER A 146 16.30 7.09 9.22
N ASP A 147 15.85 6.12 10.02
CA ASP A 147 14.92 5.07 9.55
C ASP A 147 13.64 5.68 9.00
N GLY A 148 13.06 6.64 9.70
CA GLY A 148 11.83 7.31 9.29
C GLY A 148 11.97 8.07 7.95
N THR A 149 13.12 8.68 7.69
CA THR A 149 13.38 9.35 6.40
C THR A 149 13.40 8.35 5.24
N ILE A 150 14.08 7.21 5.43
CA ILE A 150 14.15 6.17 4.40
C ILE A 150 12.77 5.52 4.22
N LYS A 151 12.03 5.26 5.30
CA LYS A 151 10.71 4.66 5.26
C LYS A 151 9.69 5.56 4.55
N MET A 152 9.70 6.87 4.87
CA MET A 152 8.84 7.82 4.16
C MET A 152 9.17 7.86 2.66
N PHE A 153 10.46 7.87 2.30
CA PHE A 153 10.86 7.82 0.90
C PHE A 153 10.40 6.53 0.21
N ALA A 154 10.53 5.37 0.87
CA ALA A 154 10.06 4.09 0.35
C ALA A 154 8.53 4.09 0.12
N TYR A 155 7.74 4.64 1.05
CA TYR A 155 6.30 4.79 0.83
C TYR A 155 5.97 5.71 -0.33
N LEU A 156 6.66 6.84 -0.49
CA LEU A 156 6.43 7.71 -1.63
C LEU A 156 6.80 7.02 -2.95
N VAL A 157 7.90 6.26 -3.01
CA VAL A 157 8.25 5.45 -4.18
C VAL A 157 7.18 4.41 -4.50
N LEU A 158 6.63 3.72 -3.49
CA LEU A 158 5.54 2.77 -3.65
C LEU A 158 4.25 3.42 -4.15
N LEU A 159 3.85 4.53 -3.53
CA LEU A 159 2.56 5.18 -3.78
C LEU A 159 2.53 5.96 -5.10
N TYR A 160 3.68 6.37 -5.61
CA TYR A 160 3.83 7.07 -6.87
C TYR A 160 4.37 6.18 -7.99
N ASP A 161 4.26 4.85 -7.85
CA ASP A 161 4.60 3.90 -8.91
C ASP A 161 3.81 4.23 -10.19
N PRO A 162 4.46 4.38 -11.36
CA PRO A 162 3.79 4.65 -12.64
C PRO A 162 2.80 3.57 -13.08
N SER A 163 2.97 2.35 -12.56
CA SER A 163 2.07 1.21 -12.78
C SER A 163 1.57 0.69 -11.43
N PRO A 164 0.64 1.42 -10.79
CA PRO A 164 0.25 1.16 -9.42
C PRO A 164 -0.40 -0.22 -9.26
N HIS A 165 -0.17 -0.84 -8.11
CA HIS A 165 -0.83 -2.08 -7.76
C HIS A 165 -2.35 -1.88 -7.60
N PRO A 166 -3.21 -2.76 -8.14
CA PRO A 166 -4.65 -2.62 -8.01
C PRO A 166 -5.15 -2.80 -6.57
N LEU A 167 -4.39 -3.53 -5.77
CA LEU A 167 -4.62 -3.73 -4.34
C LEU A 167 -3.30 -3.68 -3.58
N LEU A 168 -3.21 -2.76 -2.64
CA LEU A 168 -2.07 -2.54 -1.75
C LEU A 168 -2.48 -2.83 -0.31
N CYS A 169 -1.78 -3.74 0.34
CA CYS A 169 -1.90 -3.99 1.78
C CYS A 169 -0.63 -3.54 2.48
N VAL A 170 -0.77 -2.75 3.53
CA VAL A 170 0.36 -2.21 4.29
C VAL A 170 0.21 -2.59 5.76
N GLU A 171 1.24 -3.20 6.33
CA GLU A 171 1.25 -3.57 7.74
C GLU A 171 1.98 -2.53 8.57
N GLU A 172 1.32 -2.05 9.63
CA GLU A 172 1.86 -1.18 10.67
C GLU A 172 2.82 -0.09 10.14
N PRO A 173 2.34 0.82 9.27
CA PRO A 173 3.21 1.84 8.66
C PRO A 173 3.84 2.77 9.70
N GLU A 174 3.26 2.86 10.90
CA GLU A 174 3.76 3.65 12.02
C GLU A 174 5.12 3.22 12.53
N ASN A 175 5.51 1.97 12.35
CA ASN A 175 6.80 1.46 12.83
C ASN A 175 7.95 2.29 12.26
N GLN A 176 8.77 2.88 13.15
CA GLN A 176 9.93 3.72 12.81
C GLN A 176 9.60 5.07 12.13
N LEU A 177 8.33 5.43 11.95
CA LEU A 177 7.95 6.78 11.50
C LEU A 177 7.72 7.71 12.69
N TYR A 178 8.00 9.00 12.45
CA TYR A 178 7.66 10.02 13.42
C TYR A 178 6.14 10.24 13.45
N PRO A 179 5.49 10.33 14.63
CA PRO A 179 4.02 10.42 14.73
C PRO A 179 3.38 11.48 13.84
N HIS A 180 3.99 12.66 13.74
CA HIS A 180 3.48 13.74 12.89
C HIS A 180 3.34 13.35 11.40
N LEU A 181 4.20 12.44 10.90
CA LEU A 181 4.14 11.98 9.52
C LEU A 181 3.03 10.96 9.26
N LEU A 182 2.41 10.41 10.31
CA LEU A 182 1.41 9.35 10.15
C LEU A 182 0.09 9.87 9.60
N MET A 183 -0.36 11.05 10.03
CA MET A 183 -1.54 11.70 9.45
C MET A 183 -1.33 12.00 7.97
N GLU A 184 -0.16 12.53 7.63
CA GLU A 184 0.22 12.84 6.25
C GLU A 184 0.33 11.58 5.38
N LEU A 185 0.82 10.48 5.96
CA LEU A 185 0.90 9.20 5.26
C LEU A 185 -0.50 8.62 5.00
N ALA A 186 -1.45 8.77 5.93
CA ALA A 186 -2.85 8.38 5.71
C ALA A 186 -3.46 9.14 4.53
N GLU A 187 -3.18 10.45 4.40
CA GLU A 187 -3.60 11.25 3.24
C GLU A 187 -2.97 10.77 1.93
N GLU A 188 -1.69 10.38 1.93
CA GLU A 188 -1.05 9.83 0.73
C GLU A 188 -1.66 8.49 0.32
N PHE A 189 -2.02 7.62 1.27
CA PHE A 189 -2.77 6.39 0.98
C PHE A 189 -4.16 6.66 0.38
N ARG A 190 -4.89 7.64 0.92
CA ARG A 190 -6.18 8.08 0.35
C ARG A 190 -6.00 8.58 -1.07
N SER A 191 -5.02 9.43 -1.30
CA SER A 191 -4.69 9.95 -2.64
C SER A 191 -4.36 8.82 -3.63
N TYR A 192 -3.67 7.77 -3.17
CA TYR A 192 -3.42 6.57 -3.99
C TYR A 192 -4.73 5.87 -4.37
N ALA A 193 -5.63 5.69 -3.41
CA ALA A 193 -6.93 5.05 -3.67
C ALA A 193 -7.80 5.88 -4.63
N GLU A 194 -7.79 7.20 -4.52
CA GLU A 194 -8.50 8.12 -5.44
C GLU A 194 -7.99 8.02 -6.88
N ARG A 195 -6.73 7.66 -7.09
CA ARG A 195 -6.16 7.43 -8.43
C ARG A 195 -6.50 6.06 -9.02
N GLY A 196 -7.38 5.29 -8.37
CA GLY A 196 -7.93 4.04 -8.87
C GLY A 196 -7.33 2.76 -8.25
N GLY A 197 -6.46 2.90 -7.27
CA GLY A 197 -5.99 1.80 -6.43
C GLY A 197 -6.99 1.45 -5.31
N GLN A 198 -6.68 0.40 -4.58
CA GLN A 198 -7.34 0.07 -3.31
C GLN A 198 -6.27 -0.17 -2.26
N VAL A 199 -6.43 0.41 -1.07
CA VAL A 199 -5.45 0.28 0.01
C VAL A 199 -6.13 -0.28 1.26
N PHE A 200 -5.49 -1.27 1.88
CA PHE A 200 -5.78 -1.73 3.24
C PHE A 200 -4.55 -1.49 4.11
N VAL A 201 -4.77 -0.86 5.25
CA VAL A 201 -3.72 -0.59 6.23
C VAL A 201 -4.11 -1.21 7.56
N SER A 202 -3.24 -2.04 8.12
CA SER A 202 -3.34 -2.44 9.54
C SER A 202 -2.54 -1.46 10.39
N THR A 203 -3.12 -0.99 11.48
CA THR A 203 -2.44 -0.03 12.38
C THR A 203 -2.90 -0.17 13.81
N HIS A 204 -1.99 0.16 14.73
CA HIS A 204 -2.26 0.36 16.14
C HIS A 204 -1.97 1.81 16.58
N SER A 205 -1.81 2.73 15.64
CA SER A 205 -1.44 4.12 15.91
C SER A 205 -2.65 5.06 15.96
N PRO A 206 -2.90 5.73 17.10
CA PRO A 206 -3.88 6.81 17.18
C PRO A 206 -3.59 7.94 16.19
N ASP A 207 -2.31 8.29 16.01
CA ASP A 207 -1.90 9.36 15.10
C ASP A 207 -2.22 9.02 13.63
N PHE A 208 -2.09 7.74 13.24
CA PHE A 208 -2.50 7.31 11.91
C PHE A 208 -4.03 7.39 11.75
N LEU A 209 -4.80 6.94 12.76
CA LEU A 209 -6.25 7.01 12.76
C LEU A 209 -6.77 8.46 12.68
N ASN A 210 -6.06 9.44 13.25
CA ASN A 210 -6.41 10.84 13.15
C ASN A 210 -6.29 11.40 11.71
N GLY A 211 -5.49 10.76 10.85
CA GLY A 211 -5.41 11.07 9.43
C GLY A 211 -6.46 10.36 8.57
N ALA A 212 -7.19 9.39 9.13
CA ALA A 212 -8.22 8.63 8.43
C ALA A 212 -9.62 9.23 8.67
N GLU A 213 -10.48 9.13 7.65
CA GLU A 213 -11.88 9.47 7.80
C GLU A 213 -12.66 8.32 8.43
N LEU A 214 -13.75 8.62 9.13
CA LEU A 214 -14.54 7.59 9.84
C LEU A 214 -15.06 6.49 8.90
N ASP A 215 -15.29 6.83 7.64
CA ASP A 215 -15.70 5.92 6.57
C ASP A 215 -14.63 4.89 6.20
N GLU A 216 -13.37 5.19 6.47
CA GLU A 216 -12.20 4.39 6.12
C GLU A 216 -11.80 3.45 7.26
N ILE A 217 -12.34 3.67 8.48
CA ILE A 217 -11.94 2.94 9.69
C ILE A 217 -12.83 1.73 9.92
N PHE A 218 -12.18 0.59 10.06
CA PHE A 218 -12.76 -0.68 10.49
C PHE A 218 -11.99 -1.19 11.70
N TRP A 219 -12.70 -1.80 12.66
CA TRP A 219 -12.01 -2.51 13.73
C TRP A 219 -12.52 -3.95 13.84
N LEU A 220 -11.69 -4.79 14.42
CA LEU A 220 -11.93 -6.21 14.53
C LEU A 220 -12.05 -6.60 16.00
N THR A 221 -13.09 -7.36 16.30
CA THR A 221 -13.28 -7.98 17.62
C THR A 221 -13.20 -9.49 17.50
N LYS A 222 -12.79 -10.16 18.57
CA LYS A 222 -12.73 -11.63 18.59
C LYS A 222 -13.65 -12.16 19.68
N GLU A 223 -14.71 -12.87 19.28
CA GLU A 223 -15.66 -13.50 20.19
C GLU A 223 -15.75 -14.99 19.90
N ALA A 224 -15.63 -15.82 20.95
CA ALA A 224 -15.72 -17.29 20.86
C ALA A 224 -14.88 -17.92 19.73
N GLY A 225 -13.74 -17.32 19.39
CA GLY A 225 -12.84 -17.80 18.35
C GLY A 225 -13.13 -17.28 16.93
N TYR A 226 -14.17 -16.50 16.76
CA TYR A 226 -14.53 -15.85 15.48
C TYR A 226 -14.16 -14.38 15.50
N THR A 227 -13.73 -13.88 14.34
CA THR A 227 -13.46 -12.44 14.15
C THR A 227 -14.67 -11.77 13.54
N THR A 228 -15.11 -10.67 14.16
CA THR A 228 -16.17 -9.80 13.65
C THR A 228 -15.56 -8.47 13.22
N ILE A 229 -16.00 -7.97 12.06
CA ILE A 229 -15.57 -6.69 11.50
C ILE A 229 -16.66 -5.66 11.75
N HIS A 230 -16.27 -4.54 12.33
CA HIS A 230 -17.14 -3.39 12.58
C HIS A 230 -16.68 -2.22 11.74
N ARG A 231 -17.59 -1.39 11.26
CA ARG A 231 -17.28 -0.19 10.52
C ARG A 231 -17.57 1.05 11.35
N ALA A 232 -16.60 1.94 11.50
CA ALA A 232 -16.71 3.07 12.42
C ALA A 232 -17.87 4.02 12.05
N ARG A 233 -18.11 4.24 10.78
CA ARG A 233 -19.23 5.08 10.30
C ARG A 233 -20.61 4.54 10.68
N ASP A 234 -20.76 3.24 10.96
CA ASP A 234 -22.05 2.65 11.31
C ASP A 234 -22.35 2.80 12.81
N ASN A 235 -21.37 3.21 13.61
CA ASN A 235 -21.51 3.49 15.04
C ASN A 235 -22.01 4.93 15.25
N GLU A 236 -23.19 5.09 15.81
CA GLU A 236 -23.85 6.40 16.03
C GLU A 236 -23.06 7.28 17.00
N LEU A 237 -22.50 6.69 18.07
CA LEU A 237 -21.71 7.43 19.05
C LEU A 237 -20.47 8.03 18.41
N LEU A 238 -19.69 7.21 17.68
CA LEU A 238 -18.47 7.68 17.01
C LEU A 238 -18.76 8.78 15.99
N ARG A 239 -19.84 8.63 15.21
CA ARG A 239 -20.25 9.68 14.25
C ARG A 239 -20.56 11.02 14.93
N ASN A 240 -21.28 10.97 16.04
CA ASN A 240 -21.66 12.19 16.76
C ASN A 240 -20.43 12.87 17.35
N LEU A 241 -19.52 12.14 17.99
CA LEU A 241 -18.31 12.69 18.58
C LEU A 241 -17.38 13.27 17.52
N VAL A 242 -17.16 12.58 16.40
CA VAL A 242 -16.35 13.13 15.29
C VAL A 242 -17.02 14.37 14.67
N ALA A 243 -18.34 14.40 14.57
CA ALA A 243 -19.07 15.59 14.10
C ALA A 243 -18.95 16.80 15.08
N GLU A 244 -18.70 16.55 16.37
CA GLU A 244 -18.41 17.56 17.38
C GLU A 244 -16.94 18.01 17.39
N GLY A 245 -16.07 17.33 16.64
CA GLY A 245 -14.68 17.66 16.45
C GLY A 245 -13.67 16.76 17.17
N ASP A 246 -14.13 15.66 17.73
CA ASP A 246 -13.22 14.65 18.29
C ASP A 246 -12.48 13.89 17.19
N GLU A 247 -11.22 13.60 17.42
CA GLU A 247 -10.37 12.84 16.50
C GLU A 247 -10.54 11.33 16.70
N PRO A 248 -10.64 10.51 15.62
CA PRO A 248 -10.84 9.07 15.72
C PRO A 248 -9.80 8.35 16.58
N GLY A 249 -8.52 8.71 16.49
CA GLY A 249 -7.46 8.13 17.31
C GLY A 249 -7.59 8.47 18.79
N SER A 250 -8.09 9.66 19.12
CA SER A 250 -8.42 10.04 20.50
C SER A 250 -9.58 9.20 21.06
N LEU A 251 -10.61 8.97 20.25
CA LEU A 251 -11.76 8.11 20.62
C LEU A 251 -11.33 6.66 20.83
N TRP A 252 -10.39 6.16 19.98
CA TRP A 252 -9.85 4.82 20.16
C TRP A 252 -9.05 4.69 21.46
N THR A 253 -8.19 5.64 21.80
CA THR A 253 -7.43 5.63 23.06
C THR A 253 -8.30 5.74 24.32
N GLN A 254 -9.52 6.29 24.17
CA GLN A 254 -10.52 6.35 25.22
C GLN A 254 -11.35 5.04 25.33
N GLY A 255 -11.09 4.03 24.48
CA GLY A 255 -11.79 2.75 24.49
C GLY A 255 -13.20 2.79 23.89
N LEU A 256 -13.51 3.81 23.06
CA LEU A 256 -14.83 3.97 22.46
C LEU A 256 -15.08 3.09 21.24
N PHE A 257 -14.05 2.41 20.74
CA PHE A 257 -14.16 1.32 19.77
C PHE A 257 -14.34 0.02 20.55
N GLU A 258 -15.55 -0.28 20.95
CA GLU A 258 -15.88 -1.39 21.86
C GLU A 258 -15.27 -2.72 21.39
N GLY A 259 -14.51 -3.38 22.26
CA GLY A 259 -13.87 -4.67 22.00
C GLY A 259 -12.65 -4.63 21.09
N ALA A 260 -12.18 -3.45 20.68
CA ALA A 260 -10.93 -3.30 19.92
C ALA A 260 -9.68 -3.57 20.75
N ASP A 261 -9.74 -3.28 22.05
CA ASP A 261 -8.63 -3.54 22.98
C ASP A 261 -8.53 -5.03 23.31
N PRO A 262 -7.33 -5.63 23.26
CA PRO A 262 -7.13 -6.97 23.77
C PRO A 262 -7.31 -6.97 25.30
N THR A 263 -8.38 -7.55 25.79
CA THR A 263 -8.65 -7.79 27.22
C THR A 263 -8.05 -9.10 27.69
#